data_a53326293d4ec84516874bfaaa2ae9c3
#
_entry.id   a53326293d4ec84516874bfaaa2ae9c3
#
_cell.length_a   1.000
_cell.length_b   1.000
_cell.length_c   1.000
_cell.angle_alpha   90.00
_cell.angle_beta   90.00
_cell.angle_gamma   90.00
#
_symmetry.space_group_name_H-M   'P 1'
#
loop_
_entity.id
_entity.type
_entity.pdbx_description
1 polymer ?
#
loop_
_entity_poly.entity_id
_entity_poly.type
_entity_poly.pdbx_seq_one_letter_code
_entity_poly.pdbx_strand_id
1 'polypeptide(L)'
;MESVLFFDTEVDPKNGRILDYGGSFEEKILHTGDTNEFLKFIQKGKFLCAHNILLHDIPALQKFIPDVDFSKYTLIDTLHLSPLMFPQKPYHRLIKDDKLQTDQINNPLNDALATKDVFYDVLAAFDILPNSLKEIFASLLSRTSQFEGFFKLKNNNYKSSKLKEEILEFFGEKICHNKELEELIDKSPVELGYALAIINVNGSKSVTPPWVLK
;
A
#
# COMPACT_ATOMS: atom_id res chain seq x y z
N MET A 1 7.40 -0.74 -17.45
CA MET A 1 7.15 -0.35 -16.04
C MET A 1 8.49 -0.34 -15.33
N GLU A 2 8.79 0.65 -14.48
CA GLU A 2 10.02 0.65 -13.69
C GLU A 2 10.02 -0.57 -12.74
N SER A 3 11.20 -1.16 -12.50
CA SER A 3 11.33 -2.34 -11.63
C SER A 3 11.10 -1.97 -10.17
N VAL A 4 10.27 -2.75 -9.48
CA VAL A 4 9.95 -2.60 -8.05
C VAL A 4 10.70 -3.66 -7.26
N LEU A 5 11.36 -3.26 -6.19
CA LEU A 5 12.01 -4.15 -5.25
C LEU A 5 11.09 -4.41 -4.06
N PHE A 6 10.83 -5.67 -3.80
CA PHE A 6 10.01 -6.14 -2.68
C PHE A 6 10.90 -6.60 -1.55
N PHE A 7 10.56 -6.27 -0.32
CA PHE A 7 11.29 -6.75 0.85
C PHE A 7 10.40 -6.81 2.09
N ASP A 8 10.89 -7.50 3.10
CA ASP A 8 10.33 -7.55 4.44
C ASP A 8 11.46 -7.69 5.47
N THR A 9 11.22 -7.23 6.70
CA THR A 9 12.19 -7.30 7.80
C THR A 9 11.57 -8.01 9.00
N GLU A 10 12.26 -9.02 9.54
CA GLU A 10 11.87 -9.65 10.78
C GLU A 10 12.50 -8.90 11.97
N VAL A 11 11.65 -8.38 12.84
CA VAL A 11 12.07 -7.55 13.97
C VAL A 11 11.80 -8.28 15.30
N ASP A 12 12.80 -8.38 16.16
CA ASP A 12 12.63 -8.91 17.51
C ASP A 12 11.71 -7.98 18.33
N PRO A 13 10.52 -8.45 18.75
CA PRO A 13 9.57 -7.63 19.48
C PRO A 13 10.05 -7.18 20.86
N LYS A 14 11.08 -7.83 21.43
CA LYS A 14 11.61 -7.53 22.77
C LYS A 14 12.54 -6.33 22.75
N ASN A 15 13.38 -6.21 21.74
CA ASN A 15 14.43 -5.18 21.69
C ASN A 15 14.39 -4.35 20.40
N GLY A 16 13.53 -4.72 19.46
CA GLY A 16 13.36 -4.05 18.18
C GLY A 16 14.52 -4.25 17.20
N ARG A 17 15.46 -5.16 17.44
CA ARG A 17 16.56 -5.46 16.50
C ARG A 17 16.01 -6.19 15.28
N ILE A 18 16.57 -5.88 14.12
CA ILE A 18 16.27 -6.64 12.90
C ILE A 18 17.07 -7.94 13.00
N LEU A 19 16.37 -9.06 12.85
CA LEU A 19 16.93 -10.41 12.92
C LEU A 19 17.25 -10.95 11.54
N ASP A 20 16.43 -10.63 10.55
CA ASP A 20 16.51 -11.21 9.22
C ASP A 20 15.88 -10.30 8.18
N TYR A 21 16.28 -10.46 6.92
CA TYR A 21 15.82 -9.69 5.77
C TYR A 21 15.43 -10.63 4.64
N GLY A 22 14.27 -10.42 4.07
CA GLY A 22 13.82 -11.06 2.84
C GLY A 22 13.66 -10.07 1.70
N GLY A 23 13.92 -10.47 0.47
CA GLY A 23 13.70 -9.58 -0.66
C GLY A 23 13.60 -10.28 -2.00
N SER A 24 12.92 -9.62 -2.95
CA SER A 24 12.79 -10.03 -4.34
C SER A 24 12.91 -8.82 -5.25
N PHE A 25 13.80 -8.90 -6.23
CA PHE A 25 13.99 -7.88 -7.24
C PHE A 25 14.26 -8.53 -8.60
N GLU A 26 13.36 -8.33 -9.55
CA GLU A 26 13.37 -9.05 -10.83
C GLU A 26 13.34 -10.58 -10.58
N GLU A 27 14.35 -11.30 -11.05
CA GLU A 27 14.50 -12.76 -10.83
C GLU A 27 15.38 -13.10 -9.63
N LYS A 28 15.92 -12.09 -8.93
CA LYS A 28 16.83 -12.27 -7.79
C LYS A 28 16.05 -12.26 -6.50
N ILE A 29 16.37 -13.21 -5.65
CA ILE A 29 15.86 -13.28 -4.27
C ILE A 29 17.01 -13.08 -3.28
N LEU A 30 16.67 -12.56 -2.10
CA LEU A 30 17.58 -12.42 -0.97
C LEU A 30 16.91 -12.99 0.27
N HIS A 31 17.66 -13.74 1.05
CA HIS A 31 17.31 -14.11 2.42
C HIS A 31 18.59 -14.10 3.24
N THR A 32 18.72 -13.18 4.19
CA THR A 32 19.98 -12.97 4.90
C THR A 32 19.78 -12.26 6.24
N GLY A 33 20.59 -12.65 7.24
CA GLY A 33 20.74 -11.88 8.48
C GLY A 33 21.80 -10.77 8.39
N ASP A 34 22.51 -10.64 7.24
CA ASP A 34 23.56 -9.64 7.06
C ASP A 34 23.01 -8.33 6.52
N THR A 35 23.05 -7.28 7.35
CA THR A 35 22.62 -5.93 7.00
C THR A 35 23.33 -5.36 5.78
N ASN A 36 24.64 -5.67 5.58
CA ASN A 36 25.39 -5.14 4.44
C ASN A 36 24.96 -5.79 3.12
N GLU A 37 24.62 -7.08 3.14
CA GLU A 37 24.05 -7.74 1.97
C GLU A 37 22.70 -7.16 1.62
N PHE A 38 21.83 -6.94 2.63
CA PHE A 38 20.53 -6.31 2.44
C PHE A 38 20.68 -4.89 1.85
N LEU A 39 21.58 -4.07 2.39
CA LEU A 39 21.81 -2.71 1.87
C LEU A 39 22.27 -2.71 0.42
N LYS A 40 23.18 -3.62 0.04
CA LYS A 40 23.60 -3.80 -1.36
C LYS A 40 22.45 -4.26 -2.25
N PHE A 41 21.50 -5.00 -1.69
CA PHE A 41 20.34 -5.47 -2.44
C PHE A 41 19.35 -4.33 -2.69
N ILE A 42 18.94 -3.58 -1.67
CA ILE A 42 17.96 -2.50 -1.82
C ILE A 42 18.45 -1.34 -2.67
N GLN A 43 19.75 -1.10 -2.74
CA GLN A 43 20.36 -0.08 -3.62
C GLN A 43 20.08 -0.32 -5.12
N LYS A 44 19.66 -1.51 -5.52
CA LYS A 44 19.32 -1.83 -6.92
C LYS A 44 17.94 -1.29 -7.32
N GLY A 45 17.05 -1.02 -6.35
CA GLY A 45 15.71 -0.54 -6.59
C GLY A 45 15.58 0.95 -6.38
N LYS A 46 14.78 1.61 -7.21
CA LYS A 46 14.31 2.99 -7.00
C LYS A 46 12.98 2.99 -6.25
N PHE A 47 12.12 2.02 -6.58
CA PHE A 47 10.85 1.78 -5.90
C PHE A 47 11.03 0.62 -4.93
N LEU A 48 10.77 0.88 -3.64
CA LEU A 48 10.77 -0.13 -2.59
C LEU A 48 9.35 -0.40 -2.16
N CYS A 49 8.96 -1.66 -2.15
CA CYS A 49 7.61 -2.09 -1.78
C CYS A 49 7.68 -3.10 -0.63
N ALA A 50 6.92 -2.85 0.43
CA ALA A 50 6.68 -3.82 1.49
C ALA A 50 5.24 -3.71 2.01
N HIS A 51 4.85 -4.63 2.86
CA HIS A 51 3.53 -4.64 3.47
C HIS A 51 3.59 -3.97 4.84
N ASN A 52 3.03 -2.77 4.97
CA ASN A 52 3.17 -1.88 6.13
C ASN A 52 4.56 -1.21 6.22
N ILE A 53 5.18 -0.96 5.07
CA ILE A 53 6.54 -0.39 4.97
C ILE A 53 6.70 0.91 5.74
N LEU A 54 5.66 1.77 5.73
CA LEU A 54 5.72 3.11 6.32
C LEU A 54 5.74 3.09 7.85
N LEU A 55 5.07 2.11 8.48
CA LEU A 55 4.93 2.04 9.93
C LEU A 55 5.76 0.92 10.57
N HIS A 56 6.28 -0.02 9.76
CA HIS A 56 7.05 -1.15 10.26
C HIS A 56 8.50 -1.13 9.78
N ASP A 57 8.74 -1.38 8.50
CA ASP A 57 10.08 -1.63 7.99
C ASP A 57 10.97 -0.39 8.00
N ILE A 58 10.47 0.74 7.46
CA ILE A 58 11.28 1.97 7.41
C ILE A 58 11.64 2.49 8.80
N PRO A 59 10.72 2.58 9.78
CA PRO A 59 11.08 2.98 11.14
C PRO A 59 12.10 2.05 11.80
N ALA A 60 11.98 0.72 11.60
CA ALA A 60 12.95 -0.24 12.10
C ALA A 60 14.32 -0.05 11.46
N LEU A 61 14.38 0.08 10.13
CA LEU A 61 15.61 0.30 9.39
C LEU A 61 16.29 1.62 9.78
N GLN A 62 15.54 2.73 9.88
CA GLN A 62 16.07 4.03 10.30
C GLN A 62 16.67 3.99 11.70
N LYS A 63 16.07 3.21 12.61
CA LYS A 63 16.58 3.03 13.97
C LYS A 63 17.89 2.25 14.00
N PHE A 64 18.02 1.20 13.16
CA PHE A 64 19.18 0.28 13.16
C PHE A 64 20.31 0.69 12.24
N ILE A 65 20.00 1.40 11.19
CA ILE A 65 20.93 1.87 10.17
C ILE A 65 20.71 3.37 9.91
N PRO A 66 20.94 4.22 10.91
CA PRO A 66 20.62 5.65 10.85
C PRO A 66 21.39 6.41 9.75
N ASP A 67 22.52 5.88 9.31
CA ASP A 67 23.34 6.51 8.25
C ASP A 67 22.78 6.28 6.84
N VAL A 68 21.73 5.46 6.69
CA VAL A 68 21.09 5.21 5.40
C VAL A 68 19.95 6.20 5.19
N ASP A 69 20.09 7.00 4.14
CA ASP A 69 19.03 7.90 3.71
C ASP A 69 17.98 7.15 2.86
N PHE A 70 16.82 6.88 3.47
CA PHE A 70 15.70 6.24 2.80
C PHE A 70 14.85 7.21 1.97
N SER A 71 15.02 8.53 2.10
CA SER A 71 14.26 9.53 1.34
C SER A 71 14.55 9.51 -0.17
N LYS A 72 15.68 8.92 -0.57
CA LYS A 72 16.04 8.73 -1.98
C LYS A 72 15.21 7.65 -2.70
N TYR A 73 14.50 6.81 -1.95
CA TYR A 73 13.64 5.77 -2.49
C TYR A 73 12.19 6.25 -2.57
N THR A 74 11.47 5.71 -3.52
CA THR A 74 10.02 5.86 -3.59
C THR A 74 9.38 4.65 -2.93
N LEU A 75 8.65 4.87 -1.84
CA LEU A 75 8.07 3.80 -1.02
C LEU A 75 6.66 3.46 -1.49
N ILE A 76 6.33 2.18 -1.54
CA ILE A 76 5.01 1.65 -1.89
C ILE A 76 4.54 0.73 -0.77
N ASP A 77 3.39 1.03 -0.19
CA ASP A 77 2.81 0.27 0.91
C ASP A 77 1.57 -0.52 0.47
N THR A 78 1.71 -1.84 0.38
CA THR A 78 0.60 -2.70 -0.04
C THR A 78 -0.51 -2.82 1.00
N LEU A 79 -0.24 -2.54 2.30
CA LEU A 79 -1.28 -2.53 3.33
C LEU A 79 -2.28 -1.39 3.12
N HIS A 80 -1.84 -0.25 2.61
CA HIS A 80 -2.72 0.87 2.25
C HIS A 80 -3.39 0.70 0.89
N LEU A 81 -2.70 0.08 -0.07
CA LEU A 81 -3.25 -0.15 -1.42
C LEU A 81 -4.34 -1.22 -1.44
N SER A 82 -4.18 -2.27 -0.63
CA SER A 82 -5.11 -3.40 -0.60
C SER A 82 -6.55 -3.00 -0.25
N PRO A 83 -6.86 -2.19 0.78
CA PRO A 83 -8.23 -1.76 1.05
C PRO A 83 -8.80 -0.80 -0.01
N LEU A 84 -7.96 -0.07 -0.72
CA LEU A 84 -8.40 0.79 -1.82
C LEU A 84 -8.87 -0.03 -3.03
N MET A 85 -8.16 -1.11 -3.37
CA MET A 85 -8.47 -1.95 -4.53
C MET A 85 -9.42 -3.10 -4.21
N PHE A 86 -9.40 -3.60 -2.99
CA PHE A 86 -10.19 -4.76 -2.54
C PHE A 86 -11.01 -4.45 -1.29
N PRO A 87 -11.87 -3.41 -1.29
CA PRO A 87 -12.55 -2.93 -0.08
C PRO A 87 -13.53 -3.96 0.51
N GLN A 88 -13.85 -5.03 -0.22
CA GLN A 88 -14.73 -6.12 0.27
C GLN A 88 -13.95 -7.21 1.02
N LYS A 89 -12.61 -7.23 0.97
CA LYS A 89 -11.83 -8.19 1.76
C LYS A 89 -11.96 -7.86 3.25
N PRO A 90 -12.23 -8.86 4.11
CA PRO A 90 -12.37 -8.64 5.55
C PRO A 90 -11.03 -8.35 6.25
N TYR A 91 -9.93 -8.74 5.62
CA TYR A 91 -8.57 -8.56 6.12
C TYR A 91 -7.64 -8.15 4.99
N HIS A 92 -6.71 -7.25 5.29
CA HIS A 92 -5.72 -6.76 4.35
C HIS A 92 -4.28 -7.13 4.77
N ARG A 93 -4.10 -7.78 5.91
CA ARG A 93 -2.80 -8.34 6.32
C ARG A 93 -2.43 -9.54 5.44
N LEU A 94 -1.13 -9.76 5.26
CA LEU A 94 -0.65 -10.96 4.59
C LEU A 94 -1.14 -12.21 5.33
N ILE A 95 -1.67 -13.17 4.57
CA ILE A 95 -2.09 -14.45 5.12
C ILE A 95 -0.84 -15.30 5.27
N LYS A 96 -0.54 -15.68 6.52
CA LYS A 96 0.59 -16.57 6.82
C LYS A 96 0.06 -18.00 6.92
N ASP A 97 0.17 -18.75 5.84
CA ASP A 97 -0.30 -20.14 5.79
C ASP A 97 0.46 -21.07 6.75
N ASP A 98 1.71 -20.71 7.11
CA ASP A 98 2.60 -21.56 7.91
C ASP A 98 2.34 -21.51 9.44
N LYS A 99 1.47 -20.63 9.93
CA LYS A 99 1.19 -20.53 11.39
C LYS A 99 0.47 -21.74 11.98
N LEU A 100 -0.08 -22.63 11.14
CA LEU A 100 -0.81 -23.82 11.61
C LEU A 100 0.08 -25.05 11.76
N GLN A 101 1.34 -25.04 11.33
CA GLN A 101 2.15 -26.27 11.27
C GLN A 101 3.49 -26.27 11.97
N THR A 102 4.08 -25.13 12.33
CA THR A 102 5.39 -25.13 13.00
C THR A 102 5.62 -23.90 13.86
N ASP A 103 6.36 -24.06 14.98
CA ASP A 103 7.03 -23.00 15.74
C ASP A 103 8.15 -22.32 14.91
N GLN A 104 8.05 -22.33 13.57
CA GLN A 104 9.04 -21.72 12.71
C GLN A 104 8.93 -20.20 12.77
N ILE A 105 10.08 -19.59 13.01
CA ILE A 105 10.36 -18.16 12.93
C ILE A 105 9.75 -17.61 11.63
N ASN A 106 9.07 -16.47 11.71
CA ASN A 106 8.60 -15.75 10.53
C ASN A 106 9.72 -15.69 9.49
N ASN A 107 9.40 -15.99 8.22
CA ASN A 107 10.36 -15.95 7.14
C ASN A 107 10.12 -14.69 6.30
N PRO A 108 10.97 -13.65 6.43
CA PRO A 108 10.75 -12.39 5.71
C PRO A 108 10.83 -12.54 4.18
N LEU A 109 11.49 -13.57 3.66
CA LEU A 109 11.47 -13.84 2.22
C LEU A 109 10.06 -14.24 1.75
N ASN A 110 9.36 -15.08 2.50
CA ASN A 110 8.00 -15.47 2.16
C ASN A 110 7.05 -14.26 2.23
N ASP A 111 7.21 -13.39 3.23
CA ASP A 111 6.41 -12.18 3.37
C ASP A 111 6.72 -11.17 2.23
N ALA A 112 7.98 -11.06 1.79
CA ALA A 112 8.36 -10.25 0.63
C ALA A 112 7.75 -10.79 -0.69
N LEU A 113 7.71 -12.11 -0.88
CA LEU A 113 7.09 -12.74 -2.05
C LEU A 113 5.58 -12.59 -2.02
N ALA A 114 4.92 -12.80 -0.87
CA ALA A 114 3.50 -12.55 -0.72
C ALA A 114 3.13 -11.07 -0.97
N THR A 115 3.98 -10.14 -0.52
CA THR A 115 3.83 -8.71 -0.82
C THR A 115 3.89 -8.44 -2.33
N LYS A 116 4.80 -9.11 -3.04
CA LYS A 116 4.92 -9.03 -4.51
C LYS A 116 3.63 -9.49 -5.19
N ASP A 117 3.04 -10.59 -4.75
CA ASP A 117 1.78 -11.09 -5.32
C ASP A 117 0.63 -10.11 -5.07
N VAL A 118 0.47 -9.61 -3.83
CA VAL A 118 -0.53 -8.58 -3.48
C VAL A 118 -0.34 -7.33 -4.33
N PHE A 119 0.90 -6.90 -4.56
CA PHE A 119 1.19 -5.72 -5.37
C PHE A 119 0.75 -5.90 -6.83
N TYR A 120 1.02 -7.05 -7.44
CA TYR A 120 0.57 -7.31 -8.82
C TYR A 120 -0.95 -7.45 -8.93
N ASP A 121 -1.61 -8.03 -7.92
CA ASP A 121 -3.07 -8.04 -7.84
C ASP A 121 -3.63 -6.60 -7.77
N VAL A 122 -3.02 -5.74 -6.96
CA VAL A 122 -3.38 -4.31 -6.86
C VAL A 122 -3.20 -3.60 -8.22
N LEU A 123 -2.08 -3.83 -8.91
CA LEU A 123 -1.86 -3.26 -10.25
C LEU A 123 -2.94 -3.69 -11.23
N ALA A 124 -3.24 -4.99 -11.28
CA ALA A 124 -4.27 -5.53 -12.17
C ALA A 124 -5.65 -4.94 -11.85
N ALA A 125 -6.00 -4.86 -10.56
CA ALA A 125 -7.26 -4.26 -10.13
C ALA A 125 -7.35 -2.77 -10.48
N PHE A 126 -6.27 -2.01 -10.29
CA PHE A 126 -6.23 -0.60 -10.67
C PHE A 126 -6.37 -0.41 -12.18
N ASP A 127 -5.71 -1.25 -12.99
CA ASP A 127 -5.70 -1.10 -14.44
C ASP A 127 -7.08 -1.31 -15.08
N ILE A 128 -7.96 -2.09 -14.46
CA ILE A 128 -9.34 -2.30 -14.94
C ILE A 128 -10.36 -1.27 -14.43
N LEU A 129 -9.98 -0.37 -13.49
CA LEU A 129 -10.88 0.69 -13.04
C LEU A 129 -11.26 1.62 -14.19
N PRO A 130 -12.47 2.24 -14.17
CA PRO A 130 -12.82 3.33 -15.07
C PRO A 130 -11.81 4.49 -14.98
N ASN A 131 -11.52 5.13 -16.11
CA ASN A 131 -10.54 6.22 -16.13
C ASN A 131 -10.92 7.36 -15.19
N SER A 132 -12.20 7.75 -15.15
CA SER A 132 -12.69 8.78 -14.22
C SER A 132 -12.38 8.43 -12.75
N LEU A 133 -12.52 7.15 -12.36
CA LEU A 133 -12.21 6.73 -10.99
C LEU A 133 -10.70 6.73 -10.71
N LYS A 134 -9.87 6.34 -11.70
CA LYS A 134 -8.40 6.45 -11.59
C LYS A 134 -7.97 7.90 -11.38
N GLU A 135 -8.59 8.83 -12.11
CA GLU A 135 -8.31 10.28 -12.02
C GLU A 135 -8.76 10.85 -10.66
N ILE A 136 -9.93 10.45 -10.15
CA ILE A 136 -10.41 10.81 -8.82
C ILE A 136 -9.41 10.32 -7.75
N PHE A 137 -9.03 9.04 -7.79
CA PHE A 137 -8.06 8.50 -6.82
C PHE A 137 -6.68 9.16 -6.94
N ALA A 138 -6.19 9.43 -8.16
CA ALA A 138 -4.94 10.13 -8.36
C ALA A 138 -4.97 11.55 -7.80
N SER A 139 -6.04 12.31 -8.08
CA SER A 139 -6.22 13.68 -7.57
C SER A 139 -6.28 13.73 -6.04
N LEU A 140 -6.96 12.75 -5.45
CA LEU A 140 -7.19 12.68 -4.00
C LEU A 140 -5.94 12.19 -3.25
N LEU A 141 -5.26 11.15 -3.76
CA LEU A 141 -4.32 10.34 -2.98
C LEU A 141 -2.85 10.49 -3.38
N SER A 142 -2.53 10.97 -4.59
CA SER A 142 -1.14 11.00 -5.09
C SER A 142 -0.16 11.84 -4.27
N ARG A 143 -0.65 12.65 -3.34
CA ARG A 143 0.17 13.48 -2.44
C ARG A 143 0.20 12.99 -1.00
N THR A 144 -0.50 11.94 -0.70
CA THR A 144 -0.48 11.32 0.62
C THR A 144 0.69 10.33 0.68
N SER A 145 1.38 10.27 1.81
CA SER A 145 2.54 9.38 2.00
C SER A 145 2.20 7.91 1.74
N GLN A 146 0.95 7.51 1.99
CA GLN A 146 0.46 6.16 1.82
C GLN A 146 0.38 5.73 0.35
N PHE A 147 0.15 6.67 -0.58
CA PHE A 147 -0.17 6.36 -1.98
C PHE A 147 0.76 7.01 -3.00
N GLU A 148 1.53 8.02 -2.59
CA GLU A 148 2.42 8.80 -3.48
C GLU A 148 3.31 7.89 -4.34
N GLY A 149 3.92 6.87 -3.74
CA GLY A 149 4.82 5.96 -4.44
C GLY A 149 4.13 5.15 -5.53
N PHE A 150 2.91 4.69 -5.26
CA PHE A 150 2.11 3.95 -6.25
C PHE A 150 1.73 4.83 -7.45
N PHE A 151 1.24 6.05 -7.20
CA PHE A 151 0.87 6.96 -8.29
C PHE A 151 2.08 7.46 -9.07
N LYS A 152 3.24 7.64 -8.44
CA LYS A 152 4.51 7.91 -9.14
C LYS A 152 4.89 6.76 -10.07
N LEU A 153 4.79 5.51 -9.62
CA LEU A 153 5.08 4.34 -10.44
C LEU A 153 4.13 4.23 -11.64
N LYS A 154 2.85 4.55 -11.44
CA LYS A 154 1.85 4.55 -12.53
C LYS A 154 1.96 5.75 -13.46
N ASN A 155 2.88 6.69 -13.22
CA ASN A 155 2.95 8.00 -13.92
C ASN A 155 1.60 8.72 -13.95
N ASN A 156 0.78 8.51 -12.92
CA ASN A 156 -0.55 9.10 -12.81
C ASN A 156 -0.52 10.21 -11.75
N ASN A 157 -0.11 11.40 -12.16
CA ASN A 157 -0.07 12.61 -11.34
C ASN A 157 -1.24 13.54 -11.68
N TYR A 158 -2.37 12.96 -12.11
CA TYR A 158 -3.56 13.73 -12.42
C TYR A 158 -3.98 14.56 -11.22
N LYS A 159 -4.30 15.83 -11.48
CA LYS A 159 -4.75 16.79 -10.48
C LYS A 159 -5.92 17.56 -11.04
N SER A 160 -7.07 17.34 -10.47
CA SER A 160 -8.25 18.10 -10.80
C SER A 160 -8.37 19.36 -9.93
N SER A 161 -8.77 20.46 -10.55
CA SER A 161 -9.25 21.65 -9.84
C SER A 161 -10.75 21.58 -9.53
N LYS A 162 -11.43 20.53 -9.99
CA LYS A 162 -12.87 20.29 -9.85
C LYS A 162 -13.15 18.90 -9.26
N LEU A 163 -12.28 18.46 -8.35
CA LEU A 163 -12.35 17.10 -7.80
C LEU A 163 -13.70 16.80 -7.13
N LYS A 164 -14.28 17.78 -6.45
CA LYS A 164 -15.61 17.63 -5.84
C LYS A 164 -16.69 17.33 -6.88
N GLU A 165 -16.71 18.09 -7.97
CA GLU A 165 -17.67 17.92 -9.06
C GLU A 165 -17.48 16.55 -9.74
N GLU A 166 -16.26 16.14 -9.97
CA GLU A 166 -15.93 14.83 -10.57
C GLU A 166 -16.38 13.66 -9.66
N ILE A 167 -16.19 13.78 -8.34
CA ILE A 167 -16.69 12.81 -7.37
C ILE A 167 -18.23 12.75 -7.41
N LEU A 168 -18.90 13.91 -7.38
CA LEU A 168 -20.37 13.99 -7.42
C LEU A 168 -20.92 13.45 -8.75
N GLU A 169 -20.26 13.73 -9.86
CA GLU A 169 -20.67 13.23 -11.18
C GLU A 169 -20.52 11.70 -11.27
N PHE A 170 -19.39 11.15 -10.79
CA PHE A 170 -19.11 9.71 -10.87
C PHE A 170 -20.00 8.89 -9.93
N PHE A 171 -20.18 9.35 -8.69
CA PHE A 171 -20.92 8.58 -7.69
C PHE A 171 -22.41 8.92 -7.64
N GLY A 172 -22.81 10.09 -8.14
CA GLY A 172 -24.21 10.52 -8.23
C GLY A 172 -24.94 10.45 -6.88
N GLU A 173 -26.12 9.83 -6.88
CA GLU A 173 -26.96 9.69 -5.68
C GLU A 173 -26.42 8.74 -4.60
N LYS A 174 -25.29 8.06 -4.88
CA LYS A 174 -24.67 7.15 -3.90
C LYS A 174 -24.00 7.90 -2.75
N ILE A 175 -23.76 9.21 -2.90
CA ILE A 175 -23.14 10.06 -1.89
C ILE A 175 -23.98 11.29 -1.60
N CYS A 176 -23.87 11.83 -0.37
CA CYS A 176 -24.58 13.03 0.02
C CYS A 176 -23.99 14.28 -0.63
N HIS A 177 -24.85 15.14 -1.17
CA HIS A 177 -24.47 16.44 -1.75
C HIS A 177 -24.37 17.51 -0.64
N ASN A 178 -23.46 17.32 0.31
CA ASN A 178 -23.28 18.31 1.38
C ASN A 178 -21.97 19.11 1.23
N LYS A 179 -21.82 20.14 2.06
CA LYS A 179 -20.65 21.00 2.05
C LYS A 179 -19.38 20.31 2.60
N GLU A 180 -19.57 19.22 3.35
CA GLU A 180 -18.48 18.51 4.03
C GLU A 180 -17.54 17.78 3.07
N LEU A 181 -17.95 17.52 1.82
CA LEU A 181 -17.11 16.82 0.85
C LEU A 181 -15.81 17.59 0.55
N GLU A 182 -15.82 18.92 0.47
CA GLU A 182 -14.60 19.72 0.30
C GLU A 182 -13.67 19.59 1.50
N GLU A 183 -14.25 19.62 2.71
CA GLU A 183 -13.47 19.46 3.94
C GLU A 183 -12.83 18.07 4.01
N LEU A 184 -13.52 17.01 3.58
CA LEU A 184 -12.98 15.65 3.52
C LEU A 184 -11.87 15.52 2.48
N ILE A 185 -12.01 16.16 1.31
CA ILE A 185 -10.95 16.19 0.29
C ILE A 185 -9.65 16.78 0.85
N ASP A 186 -9.77 17.85 1.63
CA ASP A 186 -8.60 18.58 2.14
C ASP A 186 -8.01 17.94 3.41
N LYS A 187 -8.86 17.48 4.34
CA LYS A 187 -8.40 17.05 5.68
C LYS A 187 -8.29 15.54 5.85
N SER A 188 -9.05 14.76 5.08
CA SER A 188 -9.14 13.30 5.24
C SER A 188 -9.16 12.58 3.89
N PRO A 189 -8.20 12.86 2.98
CA PRO A 189 -8.21 12.31 1.64
C PRO A 189 -8.08 10.77 1.62
N VAL A 190 -7.36 10.19 2.57
CA VAL A 190 -7.17 8.72 2.65
C VAL A 190 -8.46 8.03 3.04
N GLU A 191 -9.11 8.51 4.09
CA GLU A 191 -10.39 7.98 4.57
C GLU A 191 -11.49 8.14 3.51
N LEU A 192 -11.52 9.30 2.84
CA LEU A 192 -12.44 9.55 1.74
C LEU A 192 -12.16 8.56 0.59
N GLY A 193 -10.90 8.34 0.21
CA GLY A 193 -10.52 7.37 -0.81
C GLY A 193 -11.04 5.97 -0.51
N TYR A 194 -10.89 5.49 0.72
CA TYR A 194 -11.43 4.19 1.14
C TYR A 194 -12.96 4.16 1.13
N ALA A 195 -13.62 5.23 1.59
CA ALA A 195 -15.09 5.33 1.53
C ALA A 195 -15.60 5.26 0.10
N LEU A 196 -14.98 5.99 -0.84
CA LEU A 196 -15.33 5.96 -2.26
C LEU A 196 -15.09 4.58 -2.88
N ALA A 197 -14.01 3.89 -2.50
CA ALA A 197 -13.74 2.52 -2.94
C ALA A 197 -14.85 1.54 -2.49
N ILE A 198 -15.29 1.65 -1.23
CA ILE A 198 -16.41 0.85 -0.68
C ILE A 198 -17.71 1.14 -1.44
N ILE A 199 -18.02 2.41 -1.67
CA ILE A 199 -19.24 2.82 -2.39
C ILE A 199 -19.21 2.30 -3.83
N ASN A 200 -18.07 2.32 -4.47
CA ASN A 200 -17.89 1.84 -5.84
C ASN A 200 -18.28 0.36 -5.99
N VAL A 201 -17.90 -0.50 -5.03
CA VAL A 201 -18.16 -1.94 -5.12
C VAL A 201 -19.52 -2.35 -4.57
N ASN A 202 -20.04 -1.64 -3.55
CA ASN A 202 -21.33 -1.98 -2.91
C ASN A 202 -22.53 -1.38 -3.62
N GLY A 203 -22.33 -0.40 -4.48
CA GLY A 203 -23.41 0.32 -5.15
C GLY A 203 -24.31 1.06 -4.15
N SER A 204 -25.62 1.13 -4.47
CA SER A 204 -26.60 1.82 -3.63
C SER A 204 -27.19 0.99 -2.48
N LYS A 205 -26.83 -0.29 -2.35
CA LYS A 205 -27.53 -1.22 -1.44
C LYS A 205 -26.97 -1.26 -0.01
N SER A 206 -25.71 -0.98 0.20
CA SER A 206 -25.09 -0.87 1.54
C SER A 206 -23.75 -0.19 1.43
N VAL A 207 -23.55 0.87 2.18
CA VAL A 207 -22.28 1.61 2.23
C VAL A 207 -21.33 0.98 3.24
N THR A 208 -21.88 0.24 4.21
CA THR A 208 -21.09 -0.33 5.30
C THR A 208 -20.89 -1.83 5.06
N PRO A 209 -19.65 -2.28 4.90
CA PRO A 209 -19.37 -3.71 4.79
C PRO A 209 -19.91 -4.48 6.01
N PRO A 210 -20.42 -5.71 5.83
CA PRO A 210 -21.05 -6.47 6.93
C PRO A 210 -20.13 -6.73 8.14
N TRP A 211 -18.82 -6.76 7.93
CA TRP A 211 -17.83 -6.95 9.02
C TRP A 211 -17.59 -5.69 9.87
N VAL A 212 -18.00 -4.52 9.41
CA VAL A 212 -17.89 -3.27 10.19
C VAL A 212 -19.06 -3.15 11.17
N LEU A 213 -20.16 -3.88 10.92
CA LEU A 213 -21.36 -3.87 11.73
C LEU A 213 -21.35 -4.92 12.87
N LYS A 214 -20.28 -5.70 13.01
CA LYS A 214 -20.07 -6.67 14.09
C LYS A 214 -19.09 -6.13 15.11
#